data_fbc077984a07a6e4fb7fc65a78ee1342
#
_entry.id   fbc077984a07a6e4fb7fc65a78ee1342
#
_cell.length_a   1.000
_cell.length_b   1.000
_cell.length_c   1.000
_cell.angle_alpha   90.00
_cell.angle_beta   90.00
_cell.angle_gamma   90.00
#
_symmetry.space_group_name_H-M   'P 1'
#
loop_
_entity.id
_entity.type
_entity.pdbx_description
1 polymer ?
#
loop_
_entity_poly.entity_id
_entity_poly.type
_entity_poly.pdbx_seq_one_letter_code
_entity_poly.pdbx_strand_id
1 'polypeptide(L)'
;FTISELEEIYPCASGKSKEDEAYRNEALEATHLLQQGKPGYMALWNHIMSVSVTDLKRNYANLNVSFDLWKGESDAHPYIAPMAEQMKKDGFAYMSEGALVVDVSEETDAKEIPPCMILKSDGAALYDTTDLATLVEREELYKPDEVIYVVDKRQELHFVQVFEKIQSLLFRPSMQLRRHLRQHLHQSRA
;
A
#
# COMPACT_ATOMS: atom_id res chain seq x y z
N PHE A 1 19.05 6.64 -16.06
CA PHE A 1 18.70 7.94 -15.47
C PHE A 1 19.06 7.99 -13.99
N THR A 2 19.20 9.23 -13.49
CA THR A 2 19.55 9.56 -12.12
C THR A 2 18.29 9.82 -11.28
N ILE A 3 18.46 9.94 -9.96
CA ILE A 3 17.36 10.36 -9.06
C ILE A 3 16.84 11.76 -9.45
N SER A 4 17.74 12.71 -9.74
CA SER A 4 17.33 14.06 -10.11
C SER A 4 16.46 14.10 -11.38
N GLU A 5 16.79 13.27 -12.37
CA GLU A 5 15.96 13.13 -13.57
C GLU A 5 14.59 12.50 -13.26
N LEU A 6 14.51 11.53 -12.35
CA LEU A 6 13.24 10.95 -11.92
C LEU A 6 12.37 11.95 -11.15
N GLU A 7 12.98 12.82 -10.33
CA GLU A 7 12.29 13.89 -9.61
C GLU A 7 11.69 14.95 -10.56
N GLU A 8 12.27 15.15 -11.73
CA GLU A 8 11.73 16.04 -12.77
C GLU A 8 10.67 15.34 -13.64
N ILE A 9 10.94 14.09 -14.05
CA ILE A 9 10.06 13.32 -14.96
C ILE A 9 8.70 13.04 -14.32
N TYR A 10 8.66 12.61 -13.05
CA TYR A 10 7.42 12.20 -12.42
C TYR A 10 6.39 13.32 -12.29
N PRO A 11 6.69 14.52 -11.77
CA PRO A 11 5.74 15.62 -11.73
C PRO A 11 5.30 16.08 -13.12
N CYS A 12 6.21 16.09 -14.09
CA CYS A 12 5.92 16.45 -15.49
C CYS A 12 4.90 15.46 -16.09
N ALA A 13 5.16 14.18 -16.00
CA ALA A 13 4.27 13.14 -16.51
C ALA A 13 2.91 13.14 -15.79
N SER A 14 2.91 13.31 -14.47
CA SER A 14 1.67 13.41 -13.67
C SER A 14 0.86 14.66 -14.03
N GLY A 15 1.51 15.80 -14.26
CA GLY A 15 0.84 17.02 -14.73
C GLY A 15 0.20 16.81 -16.10
N LYS A 16 0.98 16.32 -17.07
CA LYS A 16 0.51 16.07 -18.44
C LYS A 16 -0.67 15.07 -18.48
N SER A 17 -0.64 14.01 -17.68
CA SER A 17 -1.73 13.04 -17.63
C SER A 17 -3.05 13.59 -17.08
N LYS A 18 -3.04 14.74 -16.39
CA LYS A 18 -4.25 15.43 -15.93
C LYS A 18 -4.87 16.33 -17.00
N GLU A 19 -4.05 16.82 -17.92
CA GLU A 19 -4.44 17.79 -18.95
C GLU A 19 -4.72 17.13 -20.32
N ASP A 20 -4.09 15.97 -20.58
CA ASP A 20 -4.14 15.26 -21.86
C ASP A 20 -4.69 13.86 -21.63
N GLU A 21 -5.92 13.61 -22.11
CA GLU A 21 -6.61 12.31 -21.97
C GLU A 21 -5.92 11.21 -22.77
N ALA A 22 -5.40 11.49 -23.96
CA ALA A 22 -4.69 10.50 -24.77
C ALA A 22 -3.42 10.03 -24.05
N TYR A 23 -2.65 10.97 -23.51
CA TYR A 23 -1.45 10.67 -22.73
C TYR A 23 -1.78 9.87 -21.44
N ARG A 24 -2.89 10.22 -20.77
CA ARG A 24 -3.36 9.46 -19.60
C ARG A 24 -3.69 8.00 -19.96
N ASN A 25 -4.36 7.78 -21.09
CA ASN A 25 -4.71 6.44 -21.55
C ASN A 25 -3.46 5.63 -21.90
N GLU A 26 -2.45 6.23 -22.52
CA GLU A 26 -1.15 5.60 -22.76
C GLU A 26 -0.45 5.21 -21.45
N ALA A 27 -0.49 6.09 -20.44
CA ALA A 27 0.09 5.82 -19.13
C ALA A 27 -0.63 4.68 -18.38
N LEU A 28 -1.96 4.60 -18.49
CA LEU A 28 -2.75 3.50 -17.93
C LEU A 28 -2.41 2.18 -18.62
N GLU A 29 -2.31 2.17 -19.95
CA GLU A 29 -1.90 0.98 -20.70
C GLU A 29 -0.49 0.53 -20.34
N ALA A 30 0.47 1.47 -20.22
CA ALA A 30 1.83 1.16 -19.79
C ALA A 30 1.85 0.53 -18.38
N THR A 31 1.02 1.04 -17.47
CA THR A 31 0.86 0.49 -16.11
C THR A 31 0.29 -0.93 -16.16
N HIS A 32 -0.72 -1.16 -16.99
CA HIS A 32 -1.31 -2.49 -17.17
C HIS A 32 -0.30 -3.50 -17.74
N LEU A 33 0.48 -3.11 -18.74
CA LEU A 33 1.54 -3.95 -19.32
C LEU A 33 2.66 -4.25 -18.30
N LEU A 34 3.01 -3.29 -17.46
CA LEU A 34 3.93 -3.51 -16.34
C LEU A 34 3.38 -4.56 -15.37
N GLN A 35 2.12 -4.43 -14.97
CA GLN A 35 1.45 -5.38 -14.05
C GLN A 35 1.32 -6.79 -14.65
N GLN A 36 1.21 -6.89 -15.97
CA GLN A 36 1.27 -8.17 -16.69
C GLN A 36 2.68 -8.77 -16.78
N GLY A 37 3.70 -8.10 -16.28
CA GLY A 37 5.07 -8.58 -16.31
C GLY A 37 5.74 -8.50 -17.69
N LYS A 38 5.31 -7.60 -18.58
CA LYS A 38 5.93 -7.45 -19.89
C LYS A 38 7.42 -7.10 -19.77
N PRO A 39 8.33 -7.83 -20.45
CA PRO A 39 9.77 -7.77 -20.18
C PRO A 39 10.38 -6.36 -20.27
N GLY A 40 9.99 -5.55 -21.27
CA GLY A 40 10.51 -4.20 -21.43
C GLY A 40 10.11 -3.27 -20.30
N TYR A 41 8.85 -3.31 -19.85
CA TYR A 41 8.35 -2.52 -18.74
C TYR A 41 8.95 -2.99 -17.41
N MET A 42 9.09 -4.30 -17.22
CA MET A 42 9.76 -4.87 -16.04
C MET A 42 11.23 -4.48 -15.95
N ALA A 43 11.95 -4.46 -17.08
CA ALA A 43 13.35 -4.02 -17.11
C ALA A 43 13.48 -2.53 -16.70
N LEU A 44 12.58 -1.68 -17.21
CA LEU A 44 12.54 -0.27 -16.85
C LEU A 44 12.21 -0.08 -15.36
N TRP A 45 11.18 -0.78 -14.86
CA TRP A 45 10.80 -0.74 -13.46
C TRP A 45 11.94 -1.21 -12.54
N ASN A 46 12.58 -2.32 -12.86
CA ASN A 46 13.73 -2.82 -12.10
C ASN A 46 14.89 -1.81 -12.06
N HIS A 47 15.12 -1.11 -13.15
CA HIS A 47 16.14 -0.07 -13.18
C HIS A 47 15.78 1.11 -12.28
N ILE A 48 14.54 1.62 -12.36
CA ILE A 48 14.02 2.67 -11.49
C ILE A 48 14.16 2.27 -10.01
N MET A 49 13.72 1.06 -9.67
CA MET A 49 13.82 0.54 -8.30
C MET A 49 15.26 0.44 -7.83
N SER A 50 16.19 -0.03 -8.68
CA SER A 50 17.61 -0.12 -8.33
C SER A 50 18.21 1.24 -8.00
N VAL A 51 17.93 2.24 -8.83
CA VAL A 51 18.41 3.63 -8.61
C VAL A 51 17.82 4.21 -7.33
N SER A 52 16.49 4.10 -7.16
CA SER A 52 15.77 4.65 -6.01
C SER A 52 16.18 4.01 -4.69
N VAL A 53 16.24 2.68 -4.63
CA VAL A 53 16.63 1.96 -3.41
C VAL A 53 18.09 2.23 -3.04
N THR A 54 18.98 2.36 -4.03
CA THR A 54 20.38 2.71 -3.79
C THR A 54 20.50 4.09 -3.15
N ASP A 55 19.77 5.07 -3.65
CA ASP A 55 19.75 6.42 -3.07
C ASP A 55 19.14 6.43 -1.66
N LEU A 56 18.02 5.75 -1.45
CA LEU A 56 17.41 5.60 -0.12
C LEU A 56 18.38 4.98 0.88
N LYS A 57 19.08 3.90 0.51
CA LYS A 57 20.08 3.25 1.37
C LYS A 57 21.18 4.21 1.76
N ARG A 58 21.67 5.02 0.83
CA ARG A 58 22.69 6.04 1.11
C ARG A 58 22.18 7.09 2.10
N ASN A 59 20.95 7.56 1.92
CA ASN A 59 20.33 8.56 2.80
C ASN A 59 20.10 8.01 4.22
N TYR A 60 19.63 6.78 4.34
CA TYR A 60 19.50 6.12 5.66
C TYR A 60 20.87 5.88 6.32
N ALA A 61 21.89 5.48 5.56
CA ALA A 61 23.24 5.33 6.10
C ALA A 61 23.79 6.65 6.66
N ASN A 62 23.52 7.79 6.01
CA ASN A 62 23.89 9.12 6.51
C ASN A 62 23.20 9.47 7.85
N LEU A 63 22.05 8.89 8.11
CA LEU A 63 21.29 9.02 9.36
C LEU A 63 21.66 7.94 10.39
N ASN A 64 22.65 7.10 10.09
CA ASN A 64 23.02 5.92 10.89
C ASN A 64 21.82 4.98 11.13
N VAL A 65 20.98 4.79 10.12
CA VAL A 65 19.82 3.89 10.12
C VAL A 65 20.06 2.74 9.14
N SER A 66 19.78 1.53 9.57
CA SER A 66 19.82 0.31 8.75
C SER A 66 18.55 -0.50 8.91
N PHE A 67 18.26 -1.33 7.92
CA PHE A 67 17.11 -2.22 7.92
C PHE A 67 17.56 -3.63 7.54
N ASP A 68 17.01 -4.64 8.20
CA ASP A 68 17.25 -6.05 7.90
C ASP A 68 16.56 -6.47 6.58
N LEU A 69 15.42 -5.88 6.30
CA LEU A 69 14.60 -6.17 5.11
C LEU A 69 14.30 -4.88 4.32
N TRP A 70 14.40 -5.01 3.00
CA TRP A 70 14.05 -3.96 2.04
C TRP A 70 12.93 -4.49 1.16
N LYS A 71 11.70 -4.20 1.55
CA LYS A 71 10.48 -4.62 0.86
C LYS A 71 9.65 -3.42 0.45
N GLY A 72 8.98 -3.54 -0.70
CA GLY A 72 8.04 -2.56 -1.22
C GLY A 72 6.64 -3.15 -1.35
N GLU A 73 5.66 -2.33 -1.69
CA GLU A 73 4.26 -2.75 -1.88
C GLU A 73 4.11 -3.88 -2.91
N SER A 74 4.95 -3.89 -3.96
CA SER A 74 4.94 -4.93 -4.99
C SER A 74 5.28 -6.33 -4.47
N ASP A 75 5.98 -6.45 -3.36
CA ASP A 75 6.31 -7.74 -2.75
C ASP A 75 5.09 -8.43 -2.15
N ALA A 76 4.06 -7.67 -1.80
CA ALA A 76 2.80 -8.19 -1.27
C ALA A 76 1.84 -8.73 -2.34
N HIS A 77 2.07 -8.46 -3.62
CA HIS A 77 1.18 -8.87 -4.71
C HIS A 77 0.81 -10.36 -4.72
N PRO A 78 1.74 -11.32 -4.49
CA PRO A 78 1.40 -12.75 -4.46
C PRO A 78 0.38 -13.14 -3.39
N TYR A 79 0.25 -12.33 -2.33
CA TYR A 79 -0.64 -12.60 -1.21
C TYR A 79 -2.04 -12.02 -1.39
N ILE A 80 -2.25 -11.10 -2.35
CA ILE A 80 -3.52 -10.38 -2.54
C ILE A 80 -4.65 -11.34 -2.93
N ALA A 81 -4.48 -12.11 -4.01
CA ALA A 81 -5.54 -12.97 -4.50
C ALA A 81 -5.90 -14.09 -3.50
N PRO A 82 -4.95 -14.82 -2.90
CA PRO A 82 -5.26 -15.81 -1.88
C PRO A 82 -5.98 -15.20 -0.67
N MET A 83 -5.55 -14.03 -0.19
CA MET A 83 -6.18 -13.32 0.91
C MET A 83 -7.63 -12.95 0.58
N ALA A 84 -7.88 -12.34 -0.58
CA ALA A 84 -9.23 -11.95 -1.00
C ALA A 84 -10.18 -13.14 -1.12
N GLU A 85 -9.72 -14.27 -1.66
CA GLU A 85 -10.50 -15.50 -1.74
C GLU A 85 -10.79 -16.10 -0.36
N GLN A 86 -9.80 -16.06 0.56
CA GLN A 86 -10.00 -16.52 1.93
C GLN A 86 -11.04 -15.66 2.65
N MET A 87 -10.97 -14.32 2.52
CA MET A 87 -11.94 -13.40 3.10
C MET A 87 -13.37 -13.66 2.61
N LYS A 88 -13.54 -13.95 1.31
CA LYS A 88 -14.85 -14.35 0.76
C LYS A 88 -15.34 -15.67 1.36
N LYS A 89 -14.48 -16.67 1.41
CA LYS A 89 -14.80 -18.01 1.92
C LYS A 89 -15.23 -17.98 3.40
N ASP A 90 -14.57 -17.13 4.19
CA ASP A 90 -14.86 -16.97 5.61
C ASP A 90 -16.07 -16.05 5.87
N GLY A 91 -16.64 -15.45 4.81
CA GLY A 91 -17.81 -14.58 4.89
C GLY A 91 -17.53 -13.16 5.38
N PHE A 92 -16.26 -12.76 5.45
CA PHE A 92 -15.86 -11.39 5.84
C PHE A 92 -15.99 -10.39 4.70
N ALA A 93 -15.75 -10.83 3.45
CA ALA A 93 -15.82 -9.98 2.27
C ALA A 93 -16.99 -10.37 1.38
N TYR A 94 -17.66 -9.36 0.83
CA TYR A 94 -18.80 -9.54 -0.08
C TYR A 94 -18.72 -8.57 -1.27
N MET A 95 -19.48 -8.87 -2.32
CA MET A 95 -19.54 -8.02 -3.52
C MET A 95 -20.55 -6.89 -3.30
N SER A 96 -20.10 -5.64 -3.53
CA SER A 96 -20.94 -4.44 -3.52
C SER A 96 -20.61 -3.60 -4.75
N GLU A 97 -21.58 -3.32 -5.60
CA GLU A 97 -21.41 -2.54 -6.85
C GLU A 97 -20.27 -3.01 -7.75
N GLY A 98 -20.02 -4.32 -7.77
CA GLY A 98 -18.93 -4.94 -8.54
C GLY A 98 -17.57 -4.93 -7.83
N ALA A 99 -17.41 -4.22 -6.72
CA ALA A 99 -16.20 -4.23 -5.91
C ALA A 99 -16.28 -5.29 -4.80
N LEU A 100 -15.14 -5.79 -4.33
CA LEU A 100 -15.05 -6.62 -3.15
C LEU A 100 -14.81 -5.74 -1.93
N VAL A 101 -15.70 -5.80 -0.95
CA VAL A 101 -15.63 -4.94 0.24
C VAL A 101 -15.75 -5.75 1.53
N VAL A 102 -15.26 -5.17 2.63
CA VAL A 102 -15.41 -5.67 4.01
C VAL A 102 -16.12 -4.59 4.82
N ASP A 103 -17.18 -4.99 5.52
CA ASP A 103 -17.85 -4.09 6.46
C ASP A 103 -16.98 -3.91 7.71
N VAL A 104 -16.67 -2.64 8.00
CA VAL A 104 -15.80 -2.25 9.12
C VAL A 104 -16.54 -1.39 10.14
N SER A 105 -17.83 -1.14 9.95
CA SER A 105 -18.67 -0.38 10.88
C SER A 105 -19.03 -1.20 12.12
N GLU A 106 -19.08 -0.56 13.27
CA GLU A 106 -19.56 -1.11 14.54
C GLU A 106 -20.67 -0.25 15.12
N GLU A 107 -21.57 -0.85 15.89
CA GLU A 107 -22.66 -0.11 16.57
C GLU A 107 -22.14 0.98 17.52
N THR A 108 -20.90 0.87 17.97
CA THR A 108 -20.21 1.81 18.87
C THR A 108 -19.54 2.97 18.16
N ASP A 109 -19.48 2.96 16.83
CA ASP A 109 -18.81 4.00 16.07
C ASP A 109 -19.57 5.34 16.18
N ALA A 110 -18.86 6.40 16.51
CA ALA A 110 -19.45 7.75 16.66
C ALA A 110 -19.93 8.34 15.31
N LYS A 111 -19.45 7.79 14.19
CA LYS A 111 -19.83 8.10 12.81
C LYS A 111 -19.83 6.82 12.02
N GLU A 112 -20.72 6.75 11.03
CA GLU A 112 -20.73 5.67 10.06
C GLU A 112 -19.39 5.60 9.32
N ILE A 113 -18.74 4.44 9.38
CA ILE A 113 -17.50 4.17 8.65
C ILE A 113 -17.88 3.40 7.39
N PRO A 114 -17.53 3.91 6.20
CA PRO A 114 -17.85 3.20 4.96
C PRO A 114 -17.11 1.86 4.90
N PRO A 115 -17.66 0.85 4.18
CA PRO A 115 -16.97 -0.42 3.98
C PRO A 115 -15.57 -0.23 3.37
N CYS A 116 -14.62 -1.02 3.85
CA CYS A 116 -13.26 -1.01 3.31
C CYS A 116 -13.25 -1.77 1.97
N MET A 117 -12.77 -1.12 0.92
CA MET A 117 -12.67 -1.71 -0.41
C MET A 117 -11.40 -2.56 -0.51
N ILE A 118 -11.56 -3.86 -0.76
CA ILE A 118 -10.45 -4.81 -0.94
C ILE A 118 -10.03 -4.91 -2.40
N LEU A 119 -11.00 -5.02 -3.33
CA LEU A 119 -10.73 -5.00 -4.78
C LEU A 119 -11.75 -4.10 -5.47
N LYS A 120 -11.29 -3.36 -6.45
CA LYS A 120 -12.15 -2.58 -7.34
C LYS A 120 -12.98 -3.50 -8.23
N SER A 121 -13.96 -2.93 -8.93
CA SER A 121 -14.81 -3.66 -9.88
C SER A 121 -14.05 -4.25 -11.07
N ASP A 122 -12.89 -3.70 -11.42
CA ASP A 122 -11.97 -4.21 -12.42
C ASP A 122 -10.96 -5.24 -11.86
N GLY A 123 -11.07 -5.59 -10.57
CA GLY A 123 -10.17 -6.51 -9.87
C GLY A 123 -8.86 -5.88 -9.39
N ALA A 124 -8.64 -4.59 -9.63
CA ALA A 124 -7.42 -3.92 -9.18
C ALA A 124 -7.40 -3.76 -7.65
N ALA A 125 -6.24 -3.98 -7.07
CA ALA A 125 -5.97 -3.73 -5.65
C ALA A 125 -5.79 -2.24 -5.36
N LEU A 126 -6.10 -1.85 -4.13
CA LEU A 126 -5.80 -0.54 -3.57
C LEU A 126 -4.62 -0.65 -2.60
N TYR A 127 -4.13 0.49 -2.12
CA TYR A 127 -3.05 0.47 -1.13
C TYR A 127 -3.48 -0.17 0.21
N ASP A 128 -4.76 -0.08 0.58
CA ASP A 128 -5.33 -0.79 1.73
C ASP A 128 -5.19 -2.30 1.59
N THR A 129 -5.40 -2.79 0.37
CA THR A 129 -5.26 -4.20 0.03
C THR A 129 -3.80 -4.66 0.10
N THR A 130 -2.87 -3.84 -0.39
CA THR A 130 -1.44 -4.16 -0.32
C THR A 130 -0.92 -4.16 1.10
N ASP A 131 -1.41 -3.26 1.96
CA ASP A 131 -1.05 -3.25 3.38
C ASP A 131 -1.56 -4.49 4.13
N LEU A 132 -2.80 -4.90 3.86
CA LEU A 132 -3.35 -6.16 4.42
C LEU A 132 -2.57 -7.38 3.92
N ALA A 133 -2.27 -7.44 2.62
CA ALA A 133 -1.48 -8.52 2.03
C ALA A 133 -0.05 -8.55 2.61
N THR A 134 0.53 -7.39 2.91
CA THR A 134 1.82 -7.28 3.59
C THR A 134 1.76 -7.86 5.01
N LEU A 135 0.65 -7.67 5.73
CA LEU A 135 0.45 -8.30 7.04
C LEU A 135 0.33 -9.81 6.93
N VAL A 136 -0.39 -10.32 5.91
CA VAL A 136 -0.47 -11.77 5.64
C VAL A 136 0.92 -12.33 5.35
N GLU A 137 1.70 -11.68 4.50
CA GLU A 137 3.09 -12.05 4.24
C GLU A 137 3.92 -12.13 5.53
N ARG A 138 3.82 -11.11 6.38
CA ARG A 138 4.57 -11.05 7.64
C ARG A 138 4.16 -12.15 8.60
N GLU A 139 2.87 -12.43 8.71
CA GLU A 139 2.38 -13.51 9.56
C GLU A 139 2.85 -14.88 9.06
N GLU A 140 2.81 -15.12 7.76
CA GLU A 140 3.27 -16.37 7.18
C GLU A 140 4.77 -16.61 7.33
N LEU A 141 5.57 -15.57 7.04
CA LEU A 141 7.03 -15.69 6.99
C LEU A 141 7.71 -15.54 8.35
N TYR A 142 7.20 -14.65 9.20
CA TYR A 142 7.92 -14.23 10.42
C TYR A 142 7.16 -14.52 11.71
N LYS A 143 5.84 -14.71 11.65
CA LYS A 143 4.95 -14.93 12.82
C LYS A 143 5.21 -13.96 13.97
N PRO A 144 5.21 -12.64 13.71
CA PRO A 144 5.56 -11.64 14.69
C PRO A 144 4.56 -11.61 15.84
N ASP A 145 5.02 -11.37 17.06
CA ASP A 145 4.13 -11.10 18.20
C ASP A 145 3.58 -9.67 18.14
N GLU A 146 4.34 -8.75 17.57
CA GLU A 146 3.96 -7.35 17.42
C GLU A 146 4.45 -6.78 16.10
N VAL A 147 3.59 -5.98 15.44
CA VAL A 147 3.94 -5.19 14.26
C VAL A 147 3.70 -3.72 14.56
N ILE A 148 4.75 -2.90 14.44
CA ILE A 148 4.71 -1.47 14.74
C ILE A 148 4.80 -0.68 13.43
N TYR A 149 3.78 0.13 13.13
CA TYR A 149 3.76 1.04 11.99
C TYR A 149 4.10 2.46 12.45
N VAL A 150 5.16 3.02 11.87
CA VAL A 150 5.57 4.41 12.10
C VAL A 150 5.11 5.24 10.90
N VAL A 151 4.03 6.00 11.06
CA VAL A 151 3.33 6.67 9.96
C VAL A 151 2.99 8.11 10.27
N ASP A 152 2.66 8.88 9.23
CA ASP A 152 2.17 10.25 9.37
C ASP A 152 0.71 10.25 9.85
N LYS A 153 0.34 11.25 10.66
CA LYS A 153 -1.02 11.40 11.20
C LYS A 153 -2.10 11.49 10.09
N ARG A 154 -1.76 11.97 8.92
CA ARG A 154 -2.71 12.06 7.79
C ARG A 154 -3.23 10.69 7.33
N GLN A 155 -2.52 9.61 7.65
CA GLN A 155 -2.91 8.22 7.35
C GLN A 155 -3.79 7.59 8.45
N GLU A 156 -4.25 8.36 9.45
CA GLU A 156 -4.95 7.83 10.63
C GLU A 156 -6.21 7.02 10.25
N LEU A 157 -7.06 7.55 9.35
CA LEU A 157 -8.29 6.86 8.94
C LEU A 157 -8.01 5.52 8.26
N HIS A 158 -7.01 5.48 7.37
CA HIS A 158 -6.57 4.26 6.71
C HIS A 158 -6.19 3.18 7.74
N PHE A 159 -5.36 3.55 8.73
CA PHE A 159 -4.92 2.60 9.75
C PHE A 159 -6.05 2.15 10.68
N VAL A 160 -7.06 3.01 10.95
CA VAL A 160 -8.27 2.60 11.68
C VAL A 160 -9.03 1.53 10.89
N GLN A 161 -9.31 1.78 9.62
CA GLN A 161 -10.09 0.84 8.79
C GLN A 161 -9.35 -0.49 8.60
N VAL A 162 -8.09 -0.43 8.20
CA VAL A 162 -7.31 -1.61 7.82
C VAL A 162 -6.88 -2.40 9.06
N PHE A 163 -6.37 -1.74 10.09
CA PHE A 163 -5.70 -2.43 11.19
C PHE A 163 -6.60 -2.65 12.41
N GLU A 164 -7.44 -1.71 12.78
CA GLU A 164 -8.28 -1.89 13.96
C GLU A 164 -9.48 -2.78 13.68
N LYS A 165 -10.04 -2.70 12.47
CA LYS A 165 -11.26 -3.43 12.11
C LYS A 165 -10.97 -4.76 11.40
N ILE A 166 -10.11 -4.78 10.39
CA ILE A 166 -9.90 -6.00 9.58
C ILE A 166 -8.88 -6.95 10.22
N GLN A 167 -7.93 -6.44 10.99
CA GLN A 167 -6.94 -7.29 11.67
C GLN A 167 -7.58 -8.43 12.49
N SER A 168 -8.61 -8.11 13.28
CA SER A 168 -9.27 -9.09 14.13
C SER A 168 -9.92 -10.24 13.35
N LEU A 169 -10.21 -10.02 12.06
CA LEU A 169 -10.83 -11.01 11.19
C LEU A 169 -9.79 -11.94 10.54
N LEU A 170 -8.59 -11.44 10.25
CA LEU A 170 -7.59 -12.16 9.45
C LEU A 170 -6.48 -12.81 10.28
N PHE A 171 -6.22 -12.31 11.48
CA PHE A 171 -5.02 -12.68 12.23
C PHE A 171 -5.31 -13.26 13.60
N ARG A 172 -4.36 -14.04 14.11
CA ARG A 172 -4.45 -14.62 15.46
C ARG A 172 -4.60 -13.53 16.53
N PRO A 173 -5.40 -13.74 17.57
CA PRO A 173 -5.63 -12.75 18.63
C PRO A 173 -4.36 -12.34 19.41
N SER A 174 -3.30 -13.17 19.37
CA SER A 174 -2.02 -12.89 20.03
C SER A 174 -1.15 -11.89 19.29
N MET A 175 -1.39 -11.64 18.00
CA MET A 175 -0.62 -10.65 17.23
C MET A 175 -1.11 -9.25 17.57
N GLN A 176 -0.22 -8.38 18.05
CA GLN A 176 -0.52 -7.00 18.35
C GLN A 176 -0.09 -6.08 17.20
N LEU A 177 -1.00 -5.25 16.73
CA LEU A 177 -0.68 -4.15 15.82
C LEU A 177 -0.65 -2.84 16.60
N ARG A 178 0.45 -2.10 16.48
CA ARG A 178 0.59 -0.77 17.07
C ARG A 178 0.96 0.24 16.01
N ARG A 179 0.31 1.39 16.05
CA ARG A 179 0.66 2.55 15.23
C ARG A 179 1.37 3.60 16.08
N HIS A 180 2.44 4.14 15.54
CA HIS A 180 3.10 5.32 16.08
C HIS A 180 2.87 6.50 15.13
N LEU A 181 1.97 7.41 15.51
CA LEU A 181 1.62 8.57 14.70
C LEU A 181 2.66 9.68 14.92
N ARG A 182 3.36 10.04 13.85
CA ARG A 182 4.26 11.19 13.87
C ARG A 182 3.43 12.47 13.68
N GLN A 183 3.34 13.30 14.72
CA GLN A 183 2.80 14.65 14.59
C GLN A 183 3.84 15.54 13.91
N HIS A 184 3.48 16.20 12.81
CA HIS A 184 4.28 17.31 12.29
C HIS A 184 4.21 18.44 13.32
N LEU A 185 5.32 18.67 14.02
CA LEU A 185 5.54 19.93 14.71
C LEU A 185 5.71 21.00 13.62
N HIS A 186 4.63 21.68 13.28
CA HIS A 186 4.70 22.98 12.65
C HIS A 186 5.38 23.91 13.66
N GLN A 187 6.69 23.99 13.60
CA GLN A 187 7.37 25.16 14.16
C GLN A 187 7.03 26.31 13.22
N SER A 188 6.01 27.07 13.60
CA SER A 188 5.83 28.44 13.13
C SER A 188 7.12 29.18 13.49
N ARG A 189 7.95 29.43 12.50
CA ARG A 189 8.99 30.46 12.63
C ARG A 189 8.25 31.78 12.64
N ALA A 190 8.17 32.40 13.81
CA ALA A 190 7.93 33.82 13.98
C ALA A 190 9.14 34.59 13.44
#